data_92f285dc3c1050ccb8ef3b12088c53b4
#
_entry.id   92f285dc3c1050ccb8ef3b12088c53b4
#
_cell.length_a   1.000
_cell.length_b   1.000
_cell.length_c   1.000
_cell.angle_alpha   90.00
_cell.angle_beta   90.00
_cell.angle_gamma   90.00
#
_symmetry.space_group_name_H-M   'P 1'
#
loop_
_entity.id
_entity.type
_entity.pdbx_description
1 polymer ?
#
loop_
_entity_poly.entity_id
_entity_poly.type
_entity_poly.pdbx_seq_one_letter_code
_entity_poly.pdbx_strand_id
1 'polypeptide(L)'
;MKKENDLLEETLSIAENGYAAAYRFLLEEYEKKPENYGPQTLYFLACIAGGANLPEKALEWLRMAILDNGWWYRPEVLEDEDLASLKNNLAFISLKSISDHRYADAVSRTKEVFTWERKNADNLFLAVHGNTQNGQTARDDWKPLLRDNPQWQLETIQSAEPDGYGTYRWSYDMVSYVPVAEAMEKMQNKGYNKIVCGGFSAGCDMLLRATIFTPARCDMLILQSPWIPILPDHTEELVNSVKQKNIALKIFCGSDDEDCLPMAKQLYEVTNRVGIPVELAIQEGNRHQFSKELFALKDFFKLLGRE
;
A
#
# COMPACT_ATOMS: atom_id res chain seq x y z
N MET A 1 -20.13 2.00 5.65
CA MET A 1 -19.37 2.92 4.77
C MET A 1 -18.20 2.12 4.24
N LYS A 2 -17.99 2.13 2.94
CA LYS A 2 -16.84 1.47 2.30
C LYS A 2 -15.57 2.25 2.64
N LYS A 3 -14.44 1.56 2.79
CA LYS A 3 -13.13 2.24 2.81
C LYS A 3 -12.88 2.83 1.41
N GLU A 4 -12.13 3.93 1.31
CA GLU A 4 -11.82 4.58 0.03
C GLU A 4 -11.24 3.59 -0.97
N ASN A 5 -10.25 2.79 -0.57
CA ASN A 5 -9.64 1.79 -1.46
C ASN A 5 -10.64 0.75 -1.98
N ASP A 6 -11.50 0.22 -1.10
CA ASP A 6 -12.55 -0.75 -1.50
C ASP A 6 -13.55 -0.13 -2.51
N LEU A 7 -13.85 1.17 -2.36
CA LEU A 7 -14.72 1.90 -3.28
C LEU A 7 -14.06 2.09 -4.66
N LEU A 8 -12.79 2.46 -4.68
CA LEU A 8 -12.05 2.67 -5.93
C LEU A 8 -11.87 1.37 -6.71
N GLU A 9 -11.54 0.27 -6.04
CA GLU A 9 -11.46 -1.07 -6.66
C GLU A 9 -12.80 -1.50 -7.28
N GLU A 10 -13.92 -1.29 -6.57
CA GLU A 10 -15.24 -1.59 -7.11
C GLU A 10 -15.59 -0.70 -8.32
N THR A 11 -15.17 0.58 -8.27
CA THR A 11 -15.35 1.51 -9.40
C THR A 11 -14.59 1.03 -10.63
N LEU A 12 -13.35 0.56 -10.48
CA LEU A 12 -12.56 0.00 -11.58
C LEU A 12 -13.26 -1.21 -12.21
N SER A 13 -13.76 -2.12 -11.37
CA SER A 13 -14.50 -3.29 -11.83
C SER A 13 -15.75 -2.91 -12.68
N ILE A 14 -16.46 -1.85 -12.27
CA ILE A 14 -17.59 -1.35 -13.04
C ILE A 14 -17.12 -0.68 -14.33
N ALA A 15 -15.98 0.01 -14.32
CA ALA A 15 -15.42 0.71 -15.48
C ALA A 15 -15.05 -0.24 -16.62
N GLU A 16 -14.65 -1.49 -16.33
CA GLU A 16 -14.43 -2.54 -17.33
C GLU A 16 -15.67 -2.77 -18.23
N ASN A 17 -16.86 -2.54 -17.68
CA ASN A 17 -18.13 -2.67 -18.40
C ASN A 17 -18.67 -1.32 -18.92
N GLY A 18 -18.03 -0.21 -18.62
CA GLY A 18 -18.33 1.12 -19.15
C GLY A 18 -18.18 2.25 -18.14
N TYR A 19 -17.44 3.26 -18.54
CA TYR A 19 -17.12 4.44 -17.72
C TYR A 19 -18.35 5.21 -17.24
N ALA A 20 -19.42 5.31 -18.05
CA ALA A 20 -20.63 6.03 -17.65
C ALA A 20 -21.35 5.41 -16.45
N ALA A 21 -21.30 4.08 -16.30
CA ALA A 21 -21.85 3.37 -15.16
C ALA A 21 -20.95 3.57 -13.93
N ALA A 22 -19.64 3.45 -14.11
CA ALA A 22 -18.65 3.68 -13.07
C ALA A 22 -18.70 5.11 -12.51
N TYR A 23 -18.85 6.10 -13.41
CA TYR A 23 -18.97 7.51 -13.00
C TYR A 23 -20.20 7.74 -12.11
N ARG A 24 -21.37 7.23 -12.52
CA ARG A 24 -22.58 7.35 -11.69
C ARG A 24 -22.42 6.68 -10.34
N PHE A 25 -21.88 5.47 -10.32
CA PHE A 25 -21.65 4.72 -9.09
C PHE A 25 -20.72 5.49 -8.12
N LEU A 26 -19.56 5.94 -8.60
CA LEU A 26 -18.58 6.64 -7.76
C LEU A 26 -19.14 8.00 -7.29
N LEU A 27 -19.84 8.72 -8.16
CA LEU A 27 -20.47 9.98 -7.82
C LEU A 27 -21.54 9.82 -6.73
N GLU A 28 -22.42 8.83 -6.86
CA GLU A 28 -23.47 8.54 -5.86
C GLU A 28 -22.87 8.19 -4.50
N GLU A 29 -21.76 7.43 -4.46
CA GLU A 29 -21.08 7.11 -3.21
C GLU A 29 -20.37 8.34 -2.61
N TYR A 30 -19.70 9.14 -3.44
CA TYR A 30 -19.06 10.37 -3.02
C TYR A 30 -20.06 11.37 -2.42
N GLU A 31 -21.18 11.61 -3.10
CA GLU A 31 -22.19 12.59 -2.68
C GLU A 31 -22.88 12.25 -1.33
N LYS A 32 -22.82 10.99 -0.89
CA LYS A 32 -23.36 10.60 0.43
C LYS A 32 -22.61 11.24 1.57
N LYS A 33 -21.27 11.34 1.48
CA LYS A 33 -20.37 11.88 2.51
C LYS A 33 -19.05 12.33 1.89
N PRO A 34 -19.01 13.46 1.20
CA PRO A 34 -17.81 13.95 0.50
C PRO A 34 -16.60 14.10 1.42
N GLU A 35 -16.84 14.47 2.68
CA GLU A 35 -15.80 14.67 3.70
C GLU A 35 -15.01 13.42 4.09
N ASN A 36 -15.48 12.23 3.70
CA ASN A 36 -14.79 10.97 3.98
C ASN A 36 -13.81 10.55 2.88
N TYR A 37 -13.73 11.30 1.79
CA TYR A 37 -12.96 10.96 0.61
C TYR A 37 -11.86 11.98 0.34
N GLY A 38 -10.74 11.48 -0.16
CA GLY A 38 -9.52 12.25 -0.33
C GLY A 38 -9.18 12.54 -1.80
N PRO A 39 -7.92 12.94 -2.03
CA PRO A 39 -7.41 13.25 -3.36
C PRO A 39 -7.60 12.14 -4.38
N GLN A 40 -7.45 10.88 -3.96
CA GLN A 40 -7.61 9.71 -4.82
C GLN A 40 -9.02 9.62 -5.40
N THR A 41 -10.06 9.82 -4.58
CA THR A 41 -11.45 9.76 -5.06
C THR A 41 -11.75 10.87 -6.07
N LEU A 42 -11.26 12.11 -5.85
CA LEU A 42 -11.48 13.18 -6.82
C LEU A 42 -10.71 12.96 -8.14
N TYR A 43 -9.52 12.38 -8.06
CA TYR A 43 -8.76 11.95 -9.24
C TYR A 43 -9.52 10.88 -10.03
N PHE A 44 -10.02 9.85 -9.36
CA PHE A 44 -10.83 8.81 -10.00
C PHE A 44 -12.10 9.37 -10.63
N LEU A 45 -12.82 10.28 -9.95
CA LEU A 45 -13.98 10.96 -10.54
C LEU A 45 -13.60 11.71 -11.82
N ALA A 46 -12.41 12.34 -11.84
CA ALA A 46 -11.93 13.04 -13.02
C ALA A 46 -11.60 12.07 -14.17
N CYS A 47 -10.85 11.00 -13.92
CA CYS A 47 -10.49 9.99 -14.93
C CYS A 47 -11.73 9.28 -15.47
N ILE A 48 -12.61 8.78 -14.60
CA ILE A 48 -13.83 8.10 -15.00
C ILE A 48 -14.78 9.03 -15.78
N ALA A 49 -14.85 10.33 -15.42
CA ALA A 49 -15.60 11.31 -16.21
C ALA A 49 -14.95 11.53 -17.60
N GLY A 50 -13.61 11.60 -17.67
CA GLY A 50 -12.87 11.70 -18.92
C GLY A 50 -13.12 10.52 -19.86
N GLY A 51 -12.99 9.29 -19.34
CA GLY A 51 -13.30 8.06 -20.07
C GLY A 51 -14.78 7.94 -20.48
N ALA A 52 -15.70 8.55 -19.71
CA ALA A 52 -17.11 8.67 -20.05
C ALA A 52 -17.44 9.77 -21.08
N ASN A 53 -16.43 10.42 -21.66
CA ASN A 53 -16.57 11.58 -22.57
C ASN A 53 -17.27 12.79 -21.93
N LEU A 54 -17.01 13.06 -20.66
CA LEU A 54 -17.50 14.20 -19.89
C LEU A 54 -16.35 15.14 -19.49
N PRO A 55 -15.61 15.76 -20.44
CA PRO A 55 -14.38 16.51 -20.16
C PRO A 55 -14.60 17.71 -19.23
N GLU A 56 -15.77 18.33 -19.28
CA GLU A 56 -16.10 19.45 -18.39
C GLU A 56 -16.22 18.98 -16.93
N LYS A 57 -16.79 17.80 -16.70
CA LYS A 57 -16.87 17.20 -15.37
C LYS A 57 -15.49 16.75 -14.86
N ALA A 58 -14.68 16.15 -15.72
CA ALA A 58 -13.31 15.81 -15.39
C ALA A 58 -12.51 17.06 -14.93
N LEU A 59 -12.65 18.17 -15.66
CA LEU A 59 -12.01 19.43 -15.31
C LEU A 59 -12.54 20.02 -13.98
N GLU A 60 -13.85 19.91 -13.73
CA GLU A 60 -14.49 20.35 -12.49
C GLU A 60 -13.93 19.61 -11.27
N TRP A 61 -13.78 18.28 -11.35
CA TRP A 61 -13.19 17.48 -10.27
C TRP A 61 -11.73 17.82 -10.01
N LEU A 62 -10.92 17.98 -11.06
CA LEU A 62 -9.52 18.40 -10.91
C LEU A 62 -9.41 19.81 -10.33
N ARG A 63 -10.30 20.72 -10.74
CA ARG A 63 -10.36 22.07 -10.16
C ARG A 63 -10.68 22.01 -8.66
N MET A 64 -11.68 21.22 -8.27
CA MET A 64 -12.04 21.02 -6.86
C MET A 64 -10.85 20.46 -6.06
N ALA A 65 -10.16 19.45 -6.58
CA ALA A 65 -9.00 18.87 -5.92
C ALA A 65 -7.86 19.90 -5.78
N ILE A 66 -7.49 20.56 -6.88
CA ILE A 66 -6.27 21.35 -6.94
C ILE A 66 -6.47 22.77 -6.40
N LEU A 67 -7.55 23.47 -6.78
CA LEU A 67 -7.78 24.85 -6.35
C LEU A 67 -8.52 24.94 -5.03
N ASP A 68 -9.65 24.24 -4.93
CA ASP A 68 -10.55 24.43 -3.79
C ASP A 68 -10.03 23.71 -2.53
N ASN A 69 -9.44 22.50 -2.69
CA ASN A 69 -8.85 21.73 -1.57
C ASN A 69 -7.34 21.94 -1.40
N GLY A 70 -6.65 22.55 -2.38
CA GLY A 70 -5.21 22.73 -2.31
C GLY A 70 -4.38 21.47 -2.52
N TRP A 71 -5.00 20.38 -2.99
CA TRP A 71 -4.34 19.11 -3.21
C TRP A 71 -3.46 19.13 -4.47
N TRP A 72 -2.67 18.09 -4.66
CA TRP A 72 -1.76 17.94 -5.78
C TRP A 72 -1.50 16.47 -6.06
N TYR A 73 -1.04 16.19 -7.24
CA TYR A 73 -0.71 14.86 -7.74
C TYR A 73 0.69 14.87 -8.34
N ARG A 74 1.33 13.73 -8.36
CA ARG A 74 2.58 13.52 -9.10
C ARG A 74 2.33 13.82 -10.59
N PRO A 75 3.33 14.43 -11.32
CA PRO A 75 3.12 14.88 -12.69
C PRO A 75 2.56 13.83 -13.65
N GLU A 76 3.04 12.57 -13.54
CA GLU A 76 2.62 11.48 -14.41
C GLU A 76 1.17 11.05 -14.20
N VAL A 77 0.63 11.25 -13.01
CA VAL A 77 -0.77 10.94 -12.69
C VAL A 77 -1.73 11.78 -13.53
N LEU A 78 -1.40 13.05 -13.79
CA LEU A 78 -2.21 13.94 -14.62
C LEU A 78 -1.93 13.77 -16.14
N GLU A 79 -1.09 12.82 -16.52
CA GLU A 79 -0.84 12.42 -17.91
C GLU A 79 -1.67 11.21 -18.34
N ASP A 80 -2.54 10.73 -17.45
CA ASP A 80 -3.45 9.62 -17.67
C ASP A 80 -4.19 9.72 -19.00
N GLU A 81 -4.38 8.59 -19.67
CA GLU A 81 -5.06 8.51 -20.97
C GLU A 81 -6.54 8.91 -20.87
N ASP A 82 -7.20 8.67 -19.76
CA ASP A 82 -8.58 9.08 -19.50
C ASP A 82 -8.73 10.60 -19.47
N LEU A 83 -7.65 11.35 -19.20
CA LEU A 83 -7.60 12.81 -19.24
C LEU A 83 -7.14 13.37 -20.59
N ALA A 84 -6.93 12.53 -21.61
CA ALA A 84 -6.37 12.93 -22.90
C ALA A 84 -7.19 14.06 -23.58
N SER A 85 -8.50 14.08 -23.42
CA SER A 85 -9.39 15.12 -23.94
C SER A 85 -9.12 16.52 -23.37
N LEU A 86 -8.47 16.60 -22.21
CA LEU A 86 -8.13 17.85 -21.52
C LEU A 86 -6.74 18.39 -21.87
N LYS A 87 -5.87 17.63 -22.53
CA LYS A 87 -4.44 17.98 -22.75
C LYS A 87 -4.23 19.35 -23.40
N ASN A 88 -5.16 19.80 -24.25
CA ASN A 88 -5.10 21.10 -24.92
C ASN A 88 -5.98 22.16 -24.25
N ASN A 89 -6.62 21.87 -23.14
CA ASN A 89 -7.46 22.81 -22.42
C ASN A 89 -6.58 23.73 -21.54
N LEU A 90 -6.66 25.04 -21.74
CA LEU A 90 -5.83 26.01 -21.00
C LEU A 90 -6.06 25.94 -19.47
N ALA A 91 -7.28 25.69 -19.03
CA ALA A 91 -7.57 25.56 -17.60
C ALA A 91 -6.91 24.28 -17.02
N PHE A 92 -6.95 23.17 -17.74
CA PHE A 92 -6.25 21.94 -17.33
C PHE A 92 -4.73 22.14 -17.26
N ILE A 93 -4.14 22.78 -18.27
CA ILE A 93 -2.71 23.10 -18.29
C ILE A 93 -2.31 23.94 -17.06
N SER A 94 -3.14 24.93 -16.70
CA SER A 94 -2.91 25.74 -15.50
C SER A 94 -3.05 24.91 -14.21
N LEU A 95 -4.04 24.04 -14.10
CA LEU A 95 -4.20 23.16 -12.94
C LEU A 95 -3.01 22.20 -12.79
N LYS A 96 -2.58 21.58 -13.90
CA LYS A 96 -1.41 20.71 -13.92
C LYS A 96 -0.16 21.47 -13.45
N SER A 97 0.09 22.67 -13.96
CA SER A 97 1.24 23.49 -13.53
C SER A 97 1.22 23.78 -12.03
N ILE A 98 0.06 24.08 -11.45
CA ILE A 98 -0.09 24.30 -10.01
C ILE A 98 0.19 23.01 -9.23
N SER A 99 -0.34 21.88 -9.68
CA SER A 99 -0.11 20.57 -9.08
C SER A 99 1.38 20.20 -9.12
N ASP A 100 2.03 20.33 -10.27
CA ASP A 100 3.46 20.03 -10.48
C ASP A 100 4.35 20.89 -9.55
N HIS A 101 4.03 22.16 -9.39
CA HIS A 101 4.77 23.03 -8.47
C HIS A 101 4.63 22.59 -7.02
N ARG A 102 3.42 22.26 -6.58
CA ARG A 102 3.17 21.75 -5.22
C ARG A 102 3.83 20.41 -4.97
N TYR A 103 3.82 19.52 -5.97
CA TYR A 103 4.54 18.25 -5.91
C TYR A 103 6.05 18.49 -5.71
N ALA A 104 6.68 19.34 -6.53
CA ALA A 104 8.10 19.66 -6.40
C ALA A 104 8.45 20.21 -5.01
N ASP A 105 7.59 21.07 -4.48
CA ASP A 105 7.70 21.63 -3.13
C ASP A 105 7.59 20.52 -2.05
N ALA A 106 6.65 19.60 -2.20
CA ALA A 106 6.50 18.45 -1.31
C ALA A 106 7.73 17.54 -1.34
N VAL A 107 8.22 17.17 -2.51
CA VAL A 107 9.44 16.36 -2.68
C VAL A 107 10.62 17.02 -1.98
N SER A 108 10.79 18.35 -2.11
CA SER A 108 11.90 19.08 -1.48
C SER A 108 11.85 19.09 0.06
N ARG A 109 10.66 18.93 0.64
CA ARG A 109 10.42 19.01 2.09
C ARG A 109 10.22 17.66 2.75
N THR A 110 9.81 16.64 1.99
CA THR A 110 9.51 15.32 2.55
C THR A 110 10.80 14.66 3.00
N LYS A 111 10.80 14.22 4.23
CA LYS A 111 11.84 13.39 4.82
C LYS A 111 11.18 12.11 5.29
N GLU A 112 11.95 11.04 5.32
CA GLU A 112 11.54 9.83 5.97
C GLU A 112 11.03 10.13 7.38
N VAL A 113 9.83 9.66 7.69
CA VAL A 113 9.23 9.83 9.02
C VAL A 113 9.12 8.47 9.67
N PHE A 114 10.22 8.04 10.28
CA PHE A 114 10.20 6.94 11.22
C PHE A 114 10.61 7.45 12.59
N THR A 115 9.61 7.84 13.39
CA THR A 115 9.79 8.15 14.80
C THR A 115 9.30 6.95 15.60
N TRP A 116 10.20 6.39 16.39
CA TRP A 116 9.89 5.25 17.22
C TRP A 116 10.35 5.50 18.66
N GLU A 117 9.44 5.25 19.58
CA GLU A 117 9.72 5.21 21.00
C GLU A 117 9.25 3.88 21.58
N ARG A 118 10.12 3.16 22.25
CA ARG A 118 9.75 1.90 22.88
C ARG A 118 8.72 2.13 23.98
N LYS A 119 7.56 1.48 23.84
CA LYS A 119 6.52 1.38 24.86
C LYS A 119 6.76 0.14 25.72
N ASN A 120 6.01 0.02 26.79
CA ASN A 120 6.04 -1.18 27.63
C ASN A 120 5.25 -2.32 26.95
N ALA A 121 5.87 -2.93 25.95
CA ALA A 121 5.33 -4.05 25.17
C ALA A 121 6.44 -5.10 24.98
N ASP A 122 6.03 -6.37 25.00
CA ASP A 122 6.96 -7.50 24.85
C ASP A 122 7.36 -7.74 23.40
N ASN A 123 6.44 -7.44 22.48
CA ASN A 123 6.54 -7.75 21.06
C ASN A 123 6.31 -6.51 20.20
N LEU A 124 6.82 -6.57 18.98
CA LEU A 124 6.73 -5.48 18.03
C LEU A 124 6.10 -5.94 16.71
N PHE A 125 5.21 -5.11 16.17
CA PHE A 125 4.69 -5.20 14.82
C PHE A 125 5.07 -3.95 14.04
N LEU A 126 5.86 -4.09 12.96
CA LEU A 126 6.18 -3.02 12.04
C LEU A 126 5.30 -3.15 10.79
N ALA A 127 4.48 -2.14 10.49
CA ALA A 127 3.64 -2.10 9.30
C ALA A 127 4.23 -1.17 8.23
N VAL A 128 4.25 -1.66 6.97
CA VAL A 128 4.72 -0.94 5.78
C VAL A 128 3.55 -0.76 4.83
N HIS A 129 3.24 0.48 4.48
CA HIS A 129 2.11 0.83 3.60
C HIS A 129 2.35 0.44 2.14
N GLY A 130 1.29 0.33 1.35
CA GLY A 130 1.35 0.20 -0.10
C GLY A 130 1.56 1.53 -0.82
N ASN A 131 1.71 1.49 -2.15
CA ASN A 131 1.70 2.70 -2.97
C ASN A 131 0.35 3.42 -2.83
N THR A 132 0.34 4.73 -3.05
CA THR A 132 -0.83 5.61 -2.87
C THR A 132 -1.41 5.65 -1.45
N GLN A 133 -0.68 5.11 -0.48
CA GLN A 133 -1.03 5.07 0.94
C GLN A 133 -0.04 5.90 1.78
N ASN A 134 -0.18 5.81 3.10
CA ASN A 134 0.71 6.42 4.08
C ASN A 134 0.79 5.58 5.36
N GLY A 135 1.67 6.00 6.29
CA GLY A 135 1.85 5.31 7.57
C GLY A 135 0.59 5.26 8.44
N GLN A 136 -0.30 6.26 8.33
CA GLN A 136 -1.58 6.25 9.06
C GLN A 136 -2.53 5.20 8.47
N THR A 137 -2.59 5.07 7.14
CA THR A 137 -3.38 4.01 6.47
C THR A 137 -2.90 2.62 6.94
N ALA A 138 -1.58 2.38 6.91
CA ALA A 138 -1.02 1.13 7.44
C ALA A 138 -1.40 0.91 8.91
N ARG A 139 -1.33 1.95 9.75
CA ARG A 139 -1.73 1.86 11.16
C ARG A 139 -3.19 1.44 11.31
N ASP A 140 -4.08 2.04 10.55
CA ASP A 140 -5.52 1.78 10.64
C ASP A 140 -5.88 0.39 10.10
N ASP A 141 -5.17 -0.10 9.11
CA ASP A 141 -5.35 -1.44 8.55
C ASP A 141 -4.86 -2.54 9.51
N TRP A 142 -3.69 -2.35 10.13
CA TRP A 142 -3.09 -3.38 10.98
C TRP A 142 -3.52 -3.31 12.46
N LYS A 143 -3.95 -2.14 12.95
CA LYS A 143 -4.36 -1.96 14.35
C LYS A 143 -5.44 -2.94 14.84
N PRO A 144 -6.47 -3.29 14.05
CA PRO A 144 -7.47 -4.26 14.48
C PRO A 144 -6.91 -5.65 14.81
N LEU A 145 -5.84 -6.09 14.12
CA LEU A 145 -5.15 -7.34 14.39
C LEU A 145 -4.59 -7.40 15.82
N LEU A 146 -4.14 -6.26 16.34
CA LEU A 146 -3.49 -6.16 17.64
C LEU A 146 -4.41 -5.74 18.77
N ARG A 147 -5.71 -5.50 18.50
CA ARG A 147 -6.67 -4.97 19.47
C ARG A 147 -6.73 -5.77 20.77
N ASP A 148 -6.75 -7.09 20.67
CA ASP A 148 -6.86 -8.00 21.81
C ASP A 148 -5.49 -8.54 22.28
N ASN A 149 -4.41 -7.89 21.84
CA ASN A 149 -3.04 -8.30 22.08
C ASN A 149 -2.20 -7.13 22.64
N PRO A 150 -2.45 -6.68 23.88
CA PRO A 150 -1.79 -5.49 24.45
C PRO A 150 -0.28 -5.64 24.62
N GLN A 151 0.25 -6.88 24.56
CA GLN A 151 1.69 -7.16 24.59
C GLN A 151 2.39 -6.79 23.27
N TRP A 152 1.67 -6.33 22.24
CA TRP A 152 2.23 -5.92 20.96
C TRP A 152 2.21 -4.39 20.80
N GLN A 153 3.33 -3.83 20.41
CA GLN A 153 3.46 -2.44 19.96
C GLN A 153 3.33 -2.40 18.43
N LEU A 154 2.46 -1.55 17.90
CA LEU A 154 2.33 -1.28 16.46
C LEU A 154 3.12 -0.02 16.11
N GLU A 155 4.07 -0.17 15.20
CA GLU A 155 4.78 0.93 14.56
C GLU A 155 4.58 0.89 13.04
N THR A 156 4.67 2.06 12.41
CA THR A 156 4.52 2.20 10.96
C THR A 156 5.65 3.06 10.41
N ILE A 157 6.14 2.71 9.24
CA ILE A 157 7.11 3.53 8.52
C ILE A 157 6.42 4.27 7.38
N GLN A 158 6.77 5.53 7.19
CA GLN A 158 6.33 6.39 6.11
C GLN A 158 7.42 6.48 5.06
N SER A 159 7.06 6.25 3.78
CA SER A 159 7.97 6.52 2.67
C SER A 159 8.32 8.02 2.56
N ALA A 160 9.51 8.32 2.11
CA ALA A 160 9.95 9.67 1.80
C ALA A 160 9.60 10.12 0.36
N GLU A 161 8.87 9.30 -0.39
CA GLU A 161 8.56 9.55 -1.79
C GLU A 161 7.07 9.93 -1.95
N PRO A 162 6.74 11.23 -2.04
CA PRO A 162 5.37 11.66 -2.27
C PRO A 162 4.82 11.14 -3.60
N ASP A 163 3.56 10.72 -3.62
CA ASP A 163 2.85 10.30 -4.81
C ASP A 163 1.69 11.26 -5.17
N GLY A 164 1.01 11.72 -4.14
CA GLY A 164 -0.01 12.74 -4.16
C GLY A 164 -0.14 13.39 -2.80
N TYR A 165 -1.06 14.34 -2.65
CA TYR A 165 -1.31 15.00 -1.38
C TYR A 165 -1.69 13.98 -0.29
N GLY A 166 -0.83 13.86 0.71
CA GLY A 166 -1.02 12.92 1.82
C GLY A 166 -0.81 11.44 1.47
N THR A 167 -0.37 11.12 0.26
CA THR A 167 -0.08 9.76 -0.20
C THR A 167 1.36 9.63 -0.68
N TYR A 168 1.89 8.40 -0.57
CA TYR A 168 3.29 8.10 -0.82
C TYR A 168 3.43 6.81 -1.60
N ARG A 169 4.59 6.64 -2.24
CA ARG A 169 4.96 5.44 -2.99
C ARG A 169 6.30 4.89 -2.53
N TRP A 170 6.62 3.72 -3.00
CA TRP A 170 7.92 3.10 -2.89
C TRP A 170 8.49 2.95 -4.30
N SER A 171 9.65 3.54 -4.58
CA SER A 171 10.48 3.13 -5.69
C SER A 171 11.12 1.77 -5.38
N TYR A 172 11.49 1.03 -6.40
CA TYR A 172 12.03 -0.33 -6.22
C TYR A 172 13.57 -0.33 -6.13
N ASP A 173 14.12 0.70 -5.54
CA ASP A 173 15.55 0.93 -5.38
C ASP A 173 15.98 1.09 -3.91
N MET A 174 17.25 1.41 -3.69
CA MET A 174 17.84 1.54 -2.36
C MET A 174 17.23 2.67 -1.54
N VAL A 175 16.75 3.74 -2.18
CA VAL A 175 16.17 4.90 -1.49
C VAL A 175 14.93 4.48 -0.70
N SER A 176 14.14 3.55 -1.23
CA SER A 176 12.93 3.07 -0.57
C SER A 176 13.17 1.98 0.47
N TYR A 177 13.96 0.93 0.17
CA TYR A 177 14.05 -0.21 1.08
C TYR A 177 15.10 -0.05 2.20
N VAL A 178 16.14 0.76 2.01
CA VAL A 178 17.16 0.98 3.07
C VAL A 178 16.55 1.58 4.34
N PRO A 179 15.68 2.60 4.28
CA PRO A 179 15.00 3.10 5.46
C PRO A 179 14.15 2.05 6.18
N VAL A 180 13.50 1.16 5.43
CA VAL A 180 12.74 0.04 6.03
C VAL A 180 13.68 -0.93 6.75
N ALA A 181 14.83 -1.25 6.14
CA ALA A 181 15.84 -2.09 6.75
C ALA A 181 16.43 -1.48 8.03
N GLU A 182 16.77 -0.19 7.99
CA GLU A 182 17.28 0.55 9.17
C GLU A 182 16.26 0.58 10.30
N ALA A 183 14.97 0.73 10.00
CA ALA A 183 13.90 0.65 10.98
C ALA A 183 13.86 -0.75 11.62
N MET A 184 13.92 -1.82 10.82
CA MET A 184 13.93 -3.19 11.29
C MET A 184 15.16 -3.45 12.19
N GLU A 185 16.37 -3.05 11.78
CA GLU A 185 17.60 -3.22 12.54
C GLU A 185 17.60 -2.44 13.87
N LYS A 186 17.09 -1.21 13.85
CA LYS A 186 16.91 -0.37 15.02
C LYS A 186 16.03 -1.05 16.07
N MET A 187 14.99 -1.74 15.63
CA MET A 187 14.05 -2.44 16.50
C MET A 187 14.61 -3.75 17.07
N GLN A 188 15.41 -4.48 16.30
CA GLN A 188 16.05 -5.72 16.75
C GLN A 188 16.89 -5.54 18.02
N ASN A 189 17.57 -4.41 18.13
CA ASN A 189 18.48 -4.11 19.24
C ASN A 189 17.77 -3.58 20.49
N LYS A 190 16.44 -3.64 20.55
CA LYS A 190 15.64 -3.04 21.63
C LYS A 190 15.02 -4.04 22.60
N GLY A 191 15.32 -5.33 22.44
CA GLY A 191 14.95 -6.37 23.39
C GLY A 191 13.47 -6.73 23.36
N TYR A 192 12.83 -6.69 22.18
CA TYR A 192 11.54 -7.34 21.96
C TYR A 192 11.72 -8.86 21.90
N ASN A 193 10.75 -9.60 22.43
CA ASN A 193 10.75 -11.07 22.36
C ASN A 193 10.45 -11.55 20.94
N LYS A 194 9.55 -10.84 20.24
CA LYS A 194 9.16 -11.14 18.85
C LYS A 194 9.03 -9.85 18.04
N ILE A 195 9.46 -9.92 16.79
CA ILE A 195 9.32 -8.86 15.80
C ILE A 195 8.62 -9.42 14.57
N VAL A 196 7.46 -8.90 14.25
CA VAL A 196 6.70 -9.21 13.03
C VAL A 196 6.66 -7.99 12.14
N CYS A 197 6.89 -8.17 10.85
CA CYS A 197 6.75 -7.11 9.87
C CYS A 197 5.61 -7.44 8.92
N GLY A 198 4.68 -6.48 8.73
CA GLY A 198 3.55 -6.60 7.83
C GLY A 198 3.63 -5.60 6.69
N GLY A 199 3.44 -6.05 5.45
CA GLY A 199 3.37 -5.20 4.27
C GLY A 199 2.04 -5.34 3.53
N PHE A 200 1.63 -4.28 2.85
CA PHE A 200 0.56 -4.31 1.87
C PHE A 200 1.10 -3.89 0.51
N SER A 201 0.74 -4.61 -0.58
CA SER A 201 1.11 -4.27 -1.94
C SER A 201 2.64 -4.05 -2.09
N ALA A 202 3.08 -2.91 -2.59
CA ALA A 202 4.50 -2.53 -2.73
C ALA A 202 5.29 -2.53 -1.40
N GLY A 203 4.62 -2.34 -0.26
CA GLY A 203 5.25 -2.47 1.06
C GLY A 203 5.79 -3.88 1.33
N CYS A 204 5.21 -4.90 0.68
CA CYS A 204 5.71 -6.27 0.73
C CYS A 204 7.08 -6.39 0.06
N ASP A 205 7.25 -5.77 -1.10
CA ASP A 205 8.53 -5.76 -1.84
C ASP A 205 9.63 -5.07 -1.03
N MET A 206 9.30 -3.97 -0.34
CA MET A 206 10.26 -3.28 0.53
C MET A 206 10.76 -4.17 1.67
N LEU A 207 9.87 -4.93 2.32
CA LEU A 207 10.25 -5.89 3.36
C LEU A 207 11.12 -7.01 2.81
N LEU A 208 10.82 -7.52 1.61
CA LEU A 208 11.62 -8.56 0.97
C LEU A 208 13.00 -8.04 0.55
N ARG A 209 13.09 -6.84 -0.06
CA ARG A 209 14.38 -6.20 -0.38
C ARG A 209 15.21 -5.95 0.86
N ALA A 210 14.64 -5.41 1.93
CA ALA A 210 15.30 -5.26 3.21
C ALA A 210 15.85 -6.61 3.71
N THR A 211 15.06 -7.68 3.57
CA THR A 211 15.47 -9.02 3.99
C THR A 211 16.60 -9.60 3.12
N ILE A 212 16.59 -9.36 1.81
CA ILE A 212 17.59 -9.89 0.87
C ILE A 212 18.92 -9.15 1.00
N PHE A 213 18.86 -7.81 0.94
CA PHE A 213 20.05 -6.99 0.69
C PHE A 213 20.70 -6.42 1.93
N THR A 214 20.12 -6.63 3.12
CA THR A 214 20.64 -6.08 4.37
C THR A 214 20.68 -7.13 5.49
N PRO A 215 21.33 -6.85 6.64
CA PRO A 215 21.28 -7.72 7.82
C PRO A 215 19.93 -7.72 8.53
N ALA A 216 19.00 -6.86 8.15
CA ALA A 216 17.68 -6.75 8.77
C ALA A 216 16.95 -8.10 8.81
N ARG A 217 16.30 -8.38 9.93
CA ARG A 217 15.55 -9.62 10.16
C ARG A 217 14.34 -9.37 11.05
N CYS A 218 13.40 -10.30 10.98
CA CYS A 218 12.24 -10.41 11.86
C CYS A 218 11.92 -11.89 12.07
N ASP A 219 10.98 -12.20 12.93
CA ASP A 219 10.55 -13.58 13.16
C ASP A 219 9.54 -14.04 12.09
N MET A 220 8.74 -13.11 11.58
CA MET A 220 7.73 -13.38 10.56
C MET A 220 7.49 -12.18 9.66
N LEU A 221 7.25 -12.46 8.37
CA LEU A 221 6.68 -11.52 7.42
C LEU A 221 5.22 -11.87 7.14
N ILE A 222 4.35 -10.85 7.17
CA ILE A 222 2.95 -10.96 6.76
C ILE A 222 2.75 -10.09 5.54
N LEU A 223 2.43 -10.72 4.42
CA LEU A 223 2.36 -10.09 3.11
C LEU A 223 0.91 -10.09 2.63
N GLN A 224 0.36 -8.90 2.45
CA GLN A 224 -1.02 -8.67 2.02
C GLN A 224 -1.04 -8.20 0.58
N SER A 225 -1.75 -8.91 -0.33
CA SER A 225 -1.81 -8.60 -1.76
C SER A 225 -0.44 -8.19 -2.30
N PRO A 226 0.58 -9.09 -2.23
CA PRO A 226 1.97 -8.71 -2.37
C PRO A 226 2.33 -8.38 -3.81
N TRP A 227 2.55 -7.10 -4.10
CA TRP A 227 3.22 -6.64 -5.31
C TRP A 227 4.72 -6.72 -5.09
N ILE A 228 5.39 -7.72 -5.67
CA ILE A 228 6.79 -8.08 -5.40
C ILE A 228 7.62 -8.25 -6.67
N PRO A 229 7.87 -7.19 -7.43
CA PRO A 229 8.62 -7.24 -8.68
C PRO A 229 10.08 -7.71 -8.53
N ILE A 230 10.61 -7.77 -7.32
CA ILE A 230 11.95 -8.34 -7.07
C ILE A 230 12.00 -9.86 -7.29
N LEU A 231 10.86 -10.55 -7.13
CA LEU A 231 10.85 -12.01 -7.05
C LEU A 231 11.43 -12.73 -8.26
N PRO A 232 11.13 -12.34 -9.52
CA PRO A 232 11.67 -13.04 -10.70
C PRO A 232 13.20 -13.05 -10.77
N ASP A 233 13.83 -11.94 -10.41
CA ASP A 233 15.27 -11.74 -10.57
C ASP A 233 16.09 -12.21 -9.35
N HIS A 234 15.47 -12.31 -8.15
CA HIS A 234 16.15 -12.58 -6.89
C HIS A 234 15.52 -13.72 -6.07
N THR A 235 14.88 -14.68 -6.73
CA THR A 235 14.23 -15.82 -6.05
C THR A 235 15.20 -16.62 -5.19
N GLU A 236 16.40 -16.91 -5.69
CA GLU A 236 17.39 -17.71 -4.96
C GLU A 236 17.93 -16.96 -3.74
N GLU A 237 18.29 -15.69 -3.88
CA GLU A 237 18.76 -14.83 -2.79
C GLU A 237 17.67 -14.66 -1.72
N LEU A 238 16.40 -14.50 -2.13
CA LEU A 238 15.27 -14.41 -1.23
C LEU A 238 15.13 -15.67 -0.39
N VAL A 239 15.07 -16.83 -1.04
CA VAL A 239 14.93 -18.12 -0.35
C VAL A 239 16.07 -18.35 0.62
N ASN A 240 17.32 -18.08 0.19
CA ASN A 240 18.49 -18.22 1.03
C ASN A 240 18.44 -17.28 2.25
N SER A 241 18.11 -16.01 2.05
CA SER A 241 18.03 -15.01 3.12
C SER A 241 16.94 -15.33 4.14
N VAL A 242 15.73 -15.66 3.68
CA VAL A 242 14.61 -16.05 4.55
C VAL A 242 14.96 -17.28 5.38
N LYS A 243 15.56 -18.30 4.76
CA LYS A 243 15.98 -19.52 5.43
C LYS A 243 17.10 -19.29 6.45
N GLN A 244 18.16 -18.56 6.06
CA GLN A 244 19.29 -18.25 6.97
C GLN A 244 18.85 -17.41 8.17
N LYS A 245 17.88 -16.50 7.98
CA LYS A 245 17.35 -15.64 9.03
C LYS A 245 16.23 -16.31 9.83
N ASN A 246 15.82 -17.53 9.44
CA ASN A 246 14.73 -18.30 10.07
C ASN A 246 13.41 -17.52 10.14
N ILE A 247 13.03 -16.89 9.05
CA ILE A 247 11.81 -16.06 8.94
C ILE A 247 10.65 -16.93 8.46
N ALA A 248 9.52 -16.90 9.17
CA ALA A 248 8.26 -17.49 8.72
C ALA A 248 7.50 -16.50 7.82
N LEU A 249 6.68 -17.03 6.89
CA LEU A 249 5.91 -16.22 5.95
C LEU A 249 4.42 -16.50 6.10
N LYS A 250 3.59 -15.46 6.09
CA LYS A 250 2.15 -15.54 5.87
C LYS A 250 1.76 -14.64 4.72
N ILE A 251 1.10 -15.21 3.73
CA ILE A 251 0.73 -14.54 2.49
C ILE A 251 -0.79 -14.54 2.38
N PHE A 252 -1.38 -13.39 2.13
CA PHE A 252 -2.81 -13.21 1.88
C PHE A 252 -3.00 -12.50 0.55
N CYS A 253 -3.89 -13.01 -0.30
CA CYS A 253 -4.18 -12.40 -1.58
C CYS A 253 -5.62 -12.67 -2.00
N GLY A 254 -6.23 -11.73 -2.71
CA GLY A 254 -7.54 -11.94 -3.30
C GLY A 254 -7.49 -12.92 -4.48
N SER A 255 -8.57 -13.67 -4.73
CA SER A 255 -8.66 -14.54 -5.92
C SER A 255 -8.71 -13.75 -7.22
N ASP A 256 -9.23 -12.52 -7.15
CA ASP A 256 -9.45 -11.62 -8.28
C ASP A 256 -8.40 -10.49 -8.34
N ASP A 257 -7.32 -10.61 -7.56
CA ASP A 257 -6.13 -9.74 -7.63
C ASP A 257 -5.19 -10.26 -8.73
N GLU A 258 -5.49 -9.89 -9.98
CA GLU A 258 -4.83 -10.45 -11.17
C GLU A 258 -3.32 -10.20 -11.19
N ASP A 259 -2.88 -9.07 -10.64
CA ASP A 259 -1.46 -8.68 -10.62
C ASP A 259 -0.69 -9.37 -9.49
N CYS A 260 -1.24 -9.43 -8.28
CA CYS A 260 -0.53 -9.91 -7.11
C CYS A 260 -0.67 -11.42 -6.86
N LEU A 261 -1.79 -12.03 -7.29
CA LEU A 261 -2.03 -13.45 -7.05
C LEU A 261 -0.97 -14.37 -7.69
N PRO A 262 -0.52 -14.13 -8.92
CA PRO A 262 0.59 -14.92 -9.50
C PRO A 262 1.87 -14.82 -8.68
N MET A 263 2.23 -13.61 -8.21
CA MET A 263 3.41 -13.36 -7.37
C MET A 263 3.29 -14.04 -6.01
N ALA A 264 2.11 -13.96 -5.37
CA ALA A 264 1.81 -14.61 -4.11
C ALA A 264 1.97 -16.13 -4.18
N LYS A 265 1.43 -16.75 -5.24
CA LYS A 265 1.55 -18.19 -5.51
C LYS A 265 3.00 -18.59 -5.77
N GLN A 266 3.72 -17.84 -6.61
CA GLN A 266 5.12 -18.10 -6.90
C GLN A 266 5.97 -18.04 -5.62
N LEU A 267 5.80 -17.01 -4.78
CA LEU A 267 6.52 -16.90 -3.52
C LEU A 267 6.23 -18.07 -2.59
N TYR A 268 4.96 -18.48 -2.47
CA TYR A 268 4.56 -19.63 -1.69
C TYR A 268 5.24 -20.92 -2.19
N GLU A 269 5.19 -21.17 -3.49
CA GLU A 269 5.76 -22.37 -4.09
C GLU A 269 7.27 -22.49 -3.88
N VAL A 270 8.03 -21.42 -4.12
CA VAL A 270 9.50 -21.44 -4.00
C VAL A 270 9.95 -21.59 -2.55
N THR A 271 9.24 -20.98 -1.60
CA THR A 271 9.57 -21.07 -0.17
C THR A 271 9.14 -22.38 0.44
N ASN A 272 7.95 -22.89 0.10
CA ASN A 272 7.43 -24.17 0.58
C ASN A 272 8.30 -25.34 0.09
N ARG A 273 8.77 -25.31 -1.15
CA ARG A 273 9.63 -26.34 -1.75
C ARG A 273 10.91 -26.60 -0.95
N VAL A 274 11.46 -25.57 -0.31
CA VAL A 274 12.72 -25.65 0.47
C VAL A 274 12.47 -25.79 1.98
N GLY A 275 11.22 -25.96 2.41
CA GLY A 275 10.84 -26.20 3.80
C GLY A 275 10.85 -24.95 4.68
N ILE A 276 10.72 -23.77 4.10
CA ILE A 276 10.48 -22.53 4.87
C ILE A 276 9.04 -22.59 5.40
N PRO A 277 8.80 -22.27 6.70
CA PRO A 277 7.45 -22.17 7.22
C PRO A 277 6.67 -21.07 6.48
N VAL A 278 5.71 -21.46 5.65
CA VAL A 278 4.90 -20.53 4.83
C VAL A 278 3.45 -20.98 4.77
N GLU A 279 2.54 -20.02 4.88
CA GLU A 279 1.10 -20.21 4.65
C GLU A 279 0.61 -19.23 3.59
N LEU A 280 -0.26 -19.70 2.69
CA LEU A 280 -0.96 -18.89 1.70
C LEU A 280 -2.47 -19.00 1.92
N ALA A 281 -3.13 -17.88 2.14
CA ALA A 281 -4.58 -17.75 2.22
C ALA A 281 -5.09 -16.93 1.02
N ILE A 282 -5.89 -17.56 0.17
CA ILE A 282 -6.54 -16.90 -0.96
C ILE A 282 -7.98 -16.58 -0.56
N GLN A 283 -8.36 -15.30 -0.68
CA GLN A 283 -9.70 -14.84 -0.37
C GLN A 283 -10.55 -14.77 -1.63
N GLU A 284 -11.58 -15.58 -1.67
CA GLU A 284 -12.48 -15.67 -2.81
C GLU A 284 -13.23 -14.36 -3.04
N GLY A 285 -13.27 -13.90 -4.30
CA GLY A 285 -13.95 -12.68 -4.73
C GLY A 285 -13.32 -11.36 -4.30
N ASN A 286 -12.15 -11.38 -3.66
CA ASN A 286 -11.42 -10.16 -3.32
C ASN A 286 -10.43 -9.79 -4.42
N ARG A 287 -10.37 -8.50 -4.74
CA ARG A 287 -9.38 -7.87 -5.61
C ARG A 287 -8.18 -7.40 -4.79
N HIS A 288 -7.50 -6.33 -5.21
CA HIS A 288 -6.35 -5.73 -4.53
C HIS A 288 -6.74 -5.01 -3.23
N GLN A 289 -7.11 -5.79 -2.22
CA GLN A 289 -7.66 -5.29 -0.96
C GLN A 289 -6.94 -5.87 0.25
N PHE A 290 -6.93 -5.10 1.34
CA PHE A 290 -6.46 -5.59 2.62
C PHE A 290 -7.40 -6.67 3.17
N SER A 291 -6.87 -7.84 3.48
CA SER A 291 -7.64 -9.00 3.91
C SER A 291 -8.38 -8.75 5.23
N LYS A 292 -9.69 -9.02 5.24
CA LYS A 292 -10.51 -8.99 6.45
C LYS A 292 -10.36 -10.24 7.32
N GLU A 293 -9.94 -11.36 6.73
CA GLU A 293 -9.77 -12.65 7.44
C GLU A 293 -8.60 -12.64 8.42
N LEU A 294 -7.64 -11.74 8.26
CA LEU A 294 -6.58 -11.51 9.24
C LEU A 294 -7.09 -11.33 10.66
N PHE A 295 -8.29 -10.76 10.82
CA PHE A 295 -8.90 -10.51 12.13
C PHE A 295 -9.57 -11.74 12.72
N ALA A 296 -9.82 -12.78 11.94
CA ALA A 296 -10.36 -14.06 12.39
C ALA A 296 -9.30 -15.01 12.96
N LEU A 297 -8.02 -14.74 12.71
CA LEU A 297 -6.90 -15.58 13.13
C LEU A 297 -6.48 -15.23 14.57
N LYS A 298 -7.34 -15.49 15.54
CA LYS A 298 -7.02 -15.34 16.99
C LYS A 298 -5.79 -16.14 17.41
N ASP A 299 -5.45 -17.21 16.68
CA ASP A 299 -4.31 -18.07 16.92
C ASP A 299 -3.05 -17.67 16.12
N PHE A 300 -3.14 -16.55 15.37
CA PHE A 300 -2.06 -16.09 14.50
C PHE A 300 -0.72 -15.98 15.22
N PHE A 301 -0.70 -15.40 16.41
CA PHE A 301 0.51 -15.24 17.20
C PHE A 301 0.93 -16.52 17.96
N LYS A 302 0.05 -17.51 18.09
CA LYS A 302 0.43 -18.84 18.62
C LYS A 302 1.35 -19.60 17.68
N LEU A 303 1.28 -19.34 16.36
CA LEU A 303 2.21 -19.95 15.39
C LEU A 303 3.65 -19.41 15.53
N LEU A 304 3.83 -18.25 16.14
CA LEU A 304 5.15 -17.74 16.58
C LEU A 304 5.56 -18.29 17.93
N GLY A 305 4.63 -18.93 18.65
CA GLY A 305 4.88 -19.57 19.93
C GLY A 305 5.47 -20.96 19.73
N ARG A 306 6.76 -21.08 19.88
CA ARG A 306 7.26 -22.25 20.58
C ARG A 306 6.88 -22.00 22.04
N GLU A 307 5.78 -22.57 22.51
CA GLU A 307 5.57 -22.80 23.94
C GLU A 307 6.70 -23.66 24.48
#